data_cfe9c6965c6ef25cfbcefe0f8453b56c
#
_entry.id   cfe9c6965c6ef25cfbcefe0f8453b56c
#
_cell.length_a   1.000
_cell.length_b   1.000
_cell.length_c   1.000
_cell.angle_alpha   90.00
_cell.angle_beta   90.00
_cell.angle_gamma   90.00
#
_symmetry.space_group_name_H-M   'P 1'
#
loop_
_entity.id
_entity.type
_entity.pdbx_description
1 polymer ?
#
loop_
_entity_poly.entity_id
_entity_poly.type
_entity_poly.pdbx_seq_one_letter_code
_entity_poly.pdbx_strand_id
1 'polypeptide(L)'
;KNYFYPDNPKAYQISQFDKPIGENGWIEIEVGGKTKRIGITRLHLEEDAGKLTHTGDGYSLVDYNRQGTPLVEIVSEPDIRTPEEAYAYLEKLKSIIQYTGVSDCKMEEGSLRCDANISLRPIGQEEFGTKTELKNLNSFAFVQKGLEHEEKRQAQVLLSGGVIQQETRRYDEASKTTILMRVKEGSDDYRYFPEPDLVELYIDDEWKQRVKDSIPELPDERRKRYIEELGLPAYDAKVLTLTKEMSDFFEAAVEKGADAKLASNWLMGEVSAYLNAQQQELADVALTPEGLAGLVKLIEKGTISSKIAKKVFKELIEKGGDAEKIVKEKGLVQISDEATLRKLVTEALDNNPQSIEDFKNGKDRAIGFLVGQIMKASKGQANPPMVNKLLLEEINKR
;
A
#
# COMPACT_ATOMS: atom_id res chain seq x y z
N LYS A 1 -9.14 25.98 -22.80
CA LYS A 1 -7.84 26.61 -23.09
C LYS A 1 -7.31 26.20 -24.46
N ASN A 2 -6.63 27.11 -25.15
CA ASN A 2 -5.93 26.79 -26.40
C ASN A 2 -4.72 25.89 -26.09
N TYR A 3 -4.55 24.82 -26.87
CA TYR A 3 -3.50 23.84 -26.65
C TYR A 3 -3.09 23.22 -28.00
N PHE A 4 -2.05 23.76 -28.63
CA PHE A 4 -1.62 23.43 -29.98
C PHE A 4 -0.49 22.42 -29.98
N TYR A 5 -0.79 21.18 -29.62
CA TYR A 5 0.16 20.08 -29.66
C TYR A 5 -0.42 18.88 -30.42
N PRO A 6 0.41 18.02 -31.02
CA PRO A 6 -0.06 16.86 -31.78
C PRO A 6 -0.90 15.87 -30.98
N ASP A 7 -0.67 15.75 -29.67
CA ASP A 7 -1.42 14.91 -28.74
C ASP A 7 -2.81 15.48 -28.36
N ASN A 8 -3.13 16.68 -28.85
CA ASN A 8 -4.43 17.31 -28.67
C ASN A 8 -5.01 17.75 -30.01
N PRO A 9 -5.66 16.84 -30.77
CA PRO A 9 -6.05 17.08 -32.17
C PRO A 9 -7.08 18.19 -32.35
N LYS A 10 -7.87 18.53 -31.31
CA LYS A 10 -8.84 19.62 -31.35
C LYS A 10 -8.19 21.00 -31.32
N ALA A 11 -6.92 21.10 -30.95
CA ALA A 11 -6.18 22.33 -30.69
C ALA A 11 -6.72 23.16 -29.50
N TYR A 12 -7.64 22.63 -28.73
CA TYR A 12 -8.10 23.18 -27.44
C TYR A 12 -8.40 22.07 -26.46
N GLN A 13 -8.37 22.40 -25.16
CA GLN A 13 -8.67 21.47 -24.07
C GLN A 13 -9.75 22.09 -23.18
N ILE A 14 -10.80 21.31 -22.91
CA ILE A 14 -11.82 21.70 -21.93
C ILE A 14 -11.22 21.60 -20.54
N SER A 15 -11.40 22.66 -19.73
CA SER A 15 -10.88 22.72 -18.36
C SER A 15 -11.77 23.61 -17.51
N GLN A 16 -12.04 23.19 -16.28
CA GLN A 16 -12.77 23.97 -15.28
C GLN A 16 -11.83 24.83 -14.41
N PHE A 17 -10.68 25.21 -14.91
CA PHE A 17 -9.63 25.90 -14.15
C PHE A 17 -10.15 27.13 -13.37
N ASP A 18 -11.01 27.94 -13.98
CA ASP A 18 -11.58 29.18 -13.43
C ASP A 18 -12.81 28.98 -12.54
N LYS A 19 -13.45 27.79 -12.63
CA LYS A 19 -14.61 27.39 -11.81
C LYS A 19 -14.47 25.93 -11.36
N PRO A 20 -13.53 25.66 -10.46
CA PRO A 20 -13.23 24.28 -10.03
C PRO A 20 -14.40 23.67 -9.24
N ILE A 21 -14.50 22.34 -9.25
CA ILE A 21 -15.50 21.59 -8.47
C ILE A 21 -15.24 21.72 -6.96
N GLY A 22 -13.98 21.72 -6.55
CA GLY A 22 -13.56 21.80 -5.14
C GLY A 22 -12.48 22.85 -4.94
N GLU A 23 -12.59 23.62 -3.87
CA GLU A 23 -11.64 24.65 -3.45
C GLU A 23 -11.39 24.57 -1.94
N ASN A 24 -10.22 25.08 -1.52
CA ASN A 24 -9.87 25.27 -0.12
C ASN A 24 -9.97 23.98 0.73
N GLY A 25 -9.60 22.85 0.11
CA GLY A 25 -9.51 21.58 0.79
C GLY A 25 -8.20 21.39 1.56
N TRP A 26 -8.07 20.24 2.21
CA TRP A 26 -6.82 19.88 2.88
C TRP A 26 -6.78 18.37 3.15
N ILE A 27 -5.58 17.86 3.31
CA ILE A 27 -5.34 16.51 3.87
C ILE A 27 -4.28 16.59 4.97
N GLU A 28 -4.30 15.63 5.88
CA GLU A 28 -3.28 15.50 6.92
C GLU A 28 -2.30 14.39 6.56
N ILE A 29 -1.01 14.71 6.65
CA ILE A 29 0.09 13.77 6.47
C ILE A 29 0.81 13.55 7.79
N GLU A 30 1.48 12.41 7.92
CA GLU A 30 2.29 12.07 9.08
C GLU A 30 3.72 11.78 8.64
N VAL A 31 4.68 12.56 9.12
CA VAL A 31 6.11 12.40 8.84
C VAL A 31 6.90 12.55 10.14
N GLY A 32 7.76 11.56 10.43
CA GLY A 32 8.58 11.59 11.64
C GLY A 32 7.78 11.67 12.95
N GLY A 33 6.58 11.08 12.98
CA GLY A 33 5.68 11.11 14.14
C GLY A 33 4.97 12.46 14.36
N LYS A 34 5.05 13.37 13.40
CA LYS A 34 4.36 14.67 13.43
C LYS A 34 3.28 14.70 12.37
N THR A 35 2.10 15.17 12.75
CA THR A 35 1.00 15.42 11.82
C THR A 35 1.10 16.84 11.26
N LYS A 36 0.89 16.96 9.96
CA LYS A 36 0.89 18.25 9.26
C LYS A 36 -0.26 18.32 8.26
N ARG A 37 -0.95 19.45 8.24
CA ARG A 37 -1.98 19.74 7.25
C ARG A 37 -1.34 20.33 6.00
N ILE A 38 -1.72 19.78 4.83
CA ILE A 38 -1.38 20.30 3.51
C ILE A 38 -2.66 20.77 2.86
N GLY A 39 -2.72 22.03 2.51
CA GLY A 39 -3.85 22.65 1.82
C GLY A 39 -3.96 22.15 0.38
N ILE A 40 -5.17 22.18 -0.12
CA ILE A 40 -5.49 21.94 -1.54
C ILE A 40 -6.19 23.19 -2.05
N THR A 41 -5.54 23.89 -2.97
CA THR A 41 -6.07 25.13 -3.56
C THR A 41 -7.34 24.83 -4.33
N ARG A 42 -7.30 23.81 -5.21
CA ARG A 42 -8.43 23.42 -6.05
C ARG A 42 -8.34 21.98 -6.54
N LEU A 43 -9.50 21.50 -6.95
CA LEU A 43 -9.71 20.28 -7.70
C LEU A 43 -10.64 20.60 -8.86
N HIS A 44 -10.20 20.38 -10.10
CA HIS A 44 -11.01 20.69 -11.29
C HIS A 44 -10.91 19.61 -12.34
N LEU A 45 -11.92 19.54 -13.22
CA LEU A 45 -11.97 18.59 -14.32
C LEU A 45 -11.31 19.18 -15.57
N GLU A 46 -10.60 18.30 -16.29
CA GLU A 46 -10.00 18.55 -17.59
C GLU A 46 -10.25 17.38 -18.52
N GLU A 47 -9.87 17.51 -19.78
CA GLU A 47 -9.67 16.41 -20.71
C GLU A 47 -8.21 15.97 -20.71
N ASP A 48 -7.97 14.67 -20.73
CA ASP A 48 -6.61 14.16 -20.94
C ASP A 48 -6.18 14.30 -22.40
N ALA A 49 -4.89 14.50 -22.63
CA ALA A 49 -4.28 14.48 -23.96
C ALA A 49 -3.91 13.07 -24.40
N GLY A 50 -3.62 12.87 -25.67
CA GLY A 50 -3.03 11.66 -26.19
C GLY A 50 -1.61 11.44 -25.65
N LYS A 51 -0.96 10.39 -26.12
CA LYS A 51 0.43 10.07 -25.77
C LYS A 51 1.34 10.37 -26.96
N LEU A 52 2.38 11.17 -26.72
CA LEU A 52 3.41 11.45 -27.70
C LEU A 52 4.68 10.67 -27.34
N THR A 53 5.17 9.86 -28.28
CA THR A 53 6.41 9.10 -28.12
C THR A 53 7.40 9.54 -29.18
N HIS A 54 8.51 10.15 -28.76
CA HIS A 54 9.59 10.54 -29.68
C HIS A 54 10.47 9.33 -29.97
N THR A 55 10.62 9.00 -31.25
CA THR A 55 11.53 7.99 -31.73
C THR A 55 12.90 8.61 -32.04
N GLY A 56 13.99 7.88 -31.84
CA GLY A 56 15.34 8.43 -32.02
C GLY A 56 15.71 8.76 -33.47
N ASP A 57 14.85 8.47 -34.45
CA ASP A 57 15.04 8.65 -35.88
C ASP A 57 14.36 9.93 -36.45
N GLY A 58 13.93 10.82 -35.58
CA GLY A 58 13.34 12.12 -35.96
C GLY A 58 11.82 12.09 -36.18
N TYR A 59 11.16 10.99 -35.88
CA TYR A 59 9.69 10.87 -35.90
C TYR A 59 9.10 10.92 -34.50
N SER A 60 7.82 11.18 -34.43
CA SER A 60 7.02 11.07 -33.21
C SER A 60 5.78 10.23 -33.50
N LEU A 61 5.52 9.28 -32.64
CA LEU A 61 4.29 8.48 -32.67
C LEU A 61 3.25 9.14 -31.76
N VAL A 62 2.03 9.26 -32.25
CA VAL A 62 0.90 9.84 -31.50
C VAL A 62 -0.14 8.76 -31.28
N ASP A 63 -0.45 8.50 -30.01
CA ASP A 63 -1.48 7.56 -29.60
C ASP A 63 -2.63 8.34 -28.97
N TYR A 64 -3.83 8.25 -29.57
CA TYR A 64 -5.03 8.96 -29.10
C TYR A 64 -5.95 8.12 -28.20
N ASN A 65 -5.57 6.90 -27.82
CA ASN A 65 -6.43 6.04 -27.00
C ASN A 65 -6.84 6.66 -25.66
N ARG A 66 -6.00 7.53 -25.11
CA ARG A 66 -6.28 8.25 -23.85
C ARG A 66 -6.93 9.63 -24.07
N GLN A 67 -6.84 10.20 -25.23
CA GLN A 67 -7.29 11.55 -25.51
C GLN A 67 -8.80 11.71 -25.24
N GLY A 68 -9.15 12.77 -24.51
CA GLY A 68 -10.53 13.08 -24.12
C GLY A 68 -11.03 12.31 -22.88
N THR A 69 -10.21 11.43 -22.28
CA THR A 69 -10.54 10.79 -21.01
C THR A 69 -10.67 11.87 -19.92
N PRO A 70 -11.70 11.80 -19.05
CA PRO A 70 -11.82 12.74 -17.94
C PRO A 70 -10.58 12.69 -17.04
N LEU A 71 -10.01 13.86 -16.78
CA LEU A 71 -8.85 14.08 -15.93
C LEU A 71 -9.23 14.99 -14.77
N VAL A 72 -8.82 14.64 -13.56
CA VAL A 72 -8.92 15.51 -12.39
C VAL A 72 -7.54 16.06 -12.08
N GLU A 73 -7.39 17.38 -12.09
CA GLU A 73 -6.20 18.06 -11.61
C GLU A 73 -6.40 18.53 -10.16
N ILE A 74 -5.48 18.14 -9.28
CA ILE A 74 -5.47 18.50 -7.86
C ILE A 74 -4.23 19.34 -7.61
N VAL A 75 -4.41 20.57 -7.15
CA VAL A 75 -3.32 21.53 -6.90
C VAL A 75 -3.22 21.76 -5.40
N SER A 76 -2.06 21.45 -4.82
CA SER A 76 -1.78 21.70 -3.41
C SER A 76 -1.41 23.17 -3.15
N GLU A 77 -1.69 23.64 -1.95
CA GLU A 77 -1.02 24.83 -1.41
C GLU A 77 0.49 24.56 -1.25
N PRO A 78 1.34 25.59 -1.25
CA PRO A 78 2.78 25.45 -1.11
C PRO A 78 3.19 25.21 0.36
N ASP A 79 2.57 24.24 1.01
CA ASP A 79 2.78 23.92 2.43
C ASP A 79 3.88 22.88 2.64
N ILE A 80 4.18 22.08 1.62
CA ILE A 80 5.19 21.02 1.67
C ILE A 80 6.59 21.65 1.83
N ARG A 81 7.38 21.11 2.76
CA ARG A 81 8.70 21.65 3.10
C ARG A 81 9.84 20.66 2.92
N THR A 82 9.55 19.36 2.82
CA THR A 82 10.57 18.34 2.63
C THR A 82 10.18 17.32 1.56
N PRO A 83 11.13 16.63 0.94
CA PRO A 83 10.84 15.55 0.00
C PRO A 83 10.04 14.40 0.61
N GLU A 84 10.24 14.11 1.90
CA GLU A 84 9.49 13.09 2.64
C GLU A 84 8.02 13.50 2.83
N GLU A 85 7.76 14.78 3.08
CA GLU A 85 6.40 15.31 3.14
C GLU A 85 5.69 15.20 1.78
N ALA A 86 6.41 15.42 0.67
CA ALA A 86 5.86 15.24 -0.68
C ALA A 86 5.48 13.78 -0.94
N TYR A 87 6.34 12.84 -0.55
CA TYR A 87 6.06 11.41 -0.64
C TYR A 87 4.82 11.04 0.17
N ALA A 88 4.77 11.44 1.44
CA ALA A 88 3.63 11.17 2.34
C ALA A 88 2.32 11.79 1.84
N TYR A 89 2.39 12.99 1.24
CA TYR A 89 1.24 13.65 0.61
C TYR A 89 0.67 12.81 -0.55
N LEU A 90 1.53 12.33 -1.44
CA LEU A 90 1.13 11.52 -2.58
C LEU A 90 0.56 10.17 -2.17
N GLU A 91 1.17 9.49 -1.18
CA GLU A 91 0.61 8.24 -0.64
C GLU A 91 -0.79 8.45 -0.05
N LYS A 92 -0.94 9.51 0.73
CA LYS A 92 -2.22 9.85 1.36
C LYS A 92 -3.29 10.16 0.32
N LEU A 93 -2.96 11.01 -0.65
CA LEU A 93 -3.87 11.39 -1.73
C LEU A 93 -4.29 10.18 -2.56
N LYS A 94 -3.33 9.35 -2.96
CA LYS A 94 -3.58 8.09 -3.67
C LYS A 94 -4.56 7.20 -2.91
N SER A 95 -4.30 6.98 -1.62
CA SER A 95 -5.16 6.14 -0.78
C SER A 95 -6.59 6.66 -0.72
N ILE A 96 -6.79 7.97 -0.52
CA ILE A 96 -8.11 8.58 -0.49
C ILE A 96 -8.84 8.38 -1.83
N ILE A 97 -8.17 8.66 -2.95
CA ILE A 97 -8.77 8.55 -4.29
C ILE A 97 -9.13 7.09 -4.60
N GLN A 98 -8.26 6.14 -4.28
CA GLN A 98 -8.54 4.71 -4.46
C GLN A 98 -9.77 4.25 -3.65
N TYR A 99 -9.92 4.73 -2.41
CA TYR A 99 -11.08 4.41 -1.58
C TYR A 99 -12.39 4.94 -2.16
N THR A 100 -12.37 6.10 -2.81
CA THR A 100 -13.56 6.63 -3.50
C THR A 100 -13.92 5.86 -4.78
N GLY A 101 -13.02 5.04 -5.30
CA GLY A 101 -13.22 4.29 -6.55
C GLY A 101 -13.16 5.14 -7.82
N VAL A 102 -12.71 6.40 -7.74
CA VAL A 102 -12.62 7.32 -8.89
C VAL A 102 -11.46 6.96 -9.81
N SER A 103 -10.35 6.47 -9.25
CA SER A 103 -9.16 6.05 -10.01
C SER A 103 -8.41 4.95 -9.27
N ASP A 104 -7.71 4.09 -10.00
CA ASP A 104 -6.76 3.11 -9.47
C ASP A 104 -5.41 3.72 -9.08
N CYS A 105 -5.14 4.95 -9.53
CA CYS A 105 -3.95 5.72 -9.20
C CYS A 105 -2.62 5.00 -9.45
N LYS A 106 -2.48 4.35 -10.60
CA LYS A 106 -1.25 3.68 -11.02
C LYS A 106 -0.38 4.61 -11.86
N MET A 107 0.78 5.01 -11.35
CA MET A 107 1.69 5.91 -12.07
C MET A 107 2.31 5.23 -13.29
N GLU A 108 2.64 3.95 -13.19
CA GLU A 108 3.19 3.13 -14.26
C GLU A 108 2.25 2.95 -15.45
N GLU A 109 0.95 2.98 -15.21
CA GLU A 109 -0.09 2.91 -16.24
C GLU A 109 -0.57 4.30 -16.70
N GLY A 110 -0.11 5.36 -16.02
CA GLY A 110 -0.43 6.76 -16.35
C GLY A 110 -1.79 7.24 -15.84
N SER A 111 -2.47 6.48 -14.97
CA SER A 111 -3.71 6.91 -14.31
C SER A 111 -3.48 7.82 -13.10
N LEU A 112 -2.24 8.00 -12.69
CA LEU A 112 -1.79 9.05 -11.78
C LEU A 112 -0.52 9.67 -12.33
N ARG A 113 -0.47 10.99 -12.36
CA ARG A 113 0.73 11.76 -12.74
C ARG A 113 0.99 12.82 -11.69
N CYS A 114 2.25 13.16 -11.50
CA CYS A 114 2.66 14.19 -10.57
C CYS A 114 3.70 15.09 -11.24
N ASP A 115 3.44 16.39 -11.23
CA ASP A 115 4.42 17.42 -11.49
C ASP A 115 4.74 18.11 -10.16
N ALA A 116 6.01 18.27 -9.83
CA ALA A 116 6.44 18.91 -8.60
C ALA A 116 7.07 20.28 -8.89
N ASN A 117 6.69 21.29 -8.12
CA ASN A 117 7.31 22.60 -8.15
C ASN A 117 8.12 22.82 -6.88
N ILE A 118 9.37 23.24 -7.01
CA ILE A 118 10.28 23.51 -5.90
C ILE A 118 10.95 24.86 -6.05
N SER A 119 11.02 25.61 -4.96
CA SER A 119 11.87 26.78 -4.81
C SER A 119 12.52 26.79 -3.43
N LEU A 120 13.68 27.44 -3.30
CA LEU A 120 14.33 27.63 -2.03
C LEU A 120 14.30 29.11 -1.63
N ARG A 121 14.24 29.33 -0.32
CA ARG A 121 14.38 30.66 0.30
C ARG A 121 15.16 30.55 1.60
N PRO A 122 15.86 31.61 2.04
CA PRO A 122 16.47 31.66 3.36
C PRO A 122 15.45 31.48 4.48
N ILE A 123 15.87 30.87 5.58
CA ILE A 123 15.04 30.74 6.77
C ILE A 123 14.64 32.14 7.28
N GLY A 124 13.35 32.34 7.51
CA GLY A 124 12.79 33.63 7.94
C GLY A 124 12.32 34.54 6.82
N GLN A 125 12.61 34.23 5.56
CA GLN A 125 12.03 34.93 4.42
C GLN A 125 10.60 34.45 4.14
N GLU A 126 9.65 35.34 3.96
CA GLU A 126 8.26 35.01 3.66
C GLU A 126 8.04 34.74 2.17
N GLU A 127 8.68 35.51 1.30
CA GLU A 127 8.55 35.39 -0.14
C GLU A 127 9.22 34.14 -0.67
N PHE A 128 8.53 33.42 -1.57
CA PHE A 128 9.10 32.24 -2.23
C PHE A 128 10.23 32.64 -3.20
N GLY A 129 11.18 31.73 -3.37
CA GLY A 129 12.18 31.83 -4.41
C GLY A 129 11.61 31.49 -5.79
N THR A 130 12.47 31.58 -6.81
CA THR A 130 12.13 31.20 -8.18
C THR A 130 11.92 29.70 -8.27
N LYS A 131 10.75 29.28 -8.75
CA LYS A 131 10.38 27.85 -8.83
C LYS A 131 10.96 27.15 -10.04
N THR A 132 11.34 25.91 -9.84
CA THR A 132 11.66 24.94 -10.88
C THR A 132 10.56 23.87 -10.89
N GLU A 133 10.05 23.54 -12.08
CA GLU A 133 9.08 22.48 -12.30
C GLU A 133 9.81 21.16 -12.61
N LEU A 134 9.48 20.10 -11.88
CA LEU A 134 10.01 18.77 -12.13
C LEU A 134 8.94 17.91 -12.81
N LYS A 135 9.30 17.30 -13.94
CA LYS A 135 8.48 16.40 -14.74
C LYS A 135 9.10 15.01 -14.85
N ASN A 136 8.37 14.09 -15.48
CA ASN A 136 8.82 12.70 -15.68
C ASN A 136 9.07 11.95 -14.36
N LEU A 137 8.16 12.13 -13.42
CA LEU A 137 8.21 11.54 -12.09
C LEU A 137 7.30 10.30 -12.08
N ASN A 138 7.84 9.16 -12.47
CA ASN A 138 7.08 7.92 -12.73
C ASN A 138 6.83 7.07 -11.48
N SER A 139 7.26 7.52 -10.30
CA SER A 139 6.97 6.92 -9.02
C SER A 139 7.09 7.94 -7.88
N PHE A 140 6.47 7.68 -6.74
CA PHE A 140 6.61 8.56 -5.56
C PHE A 140 8.05 8.63 -5.08
N ALA A 141 8.80 7.53 -5.19
CA ALA A 141 10.23 7.52 -4.90
C ALA A 141 11.02 8.45 -5.84
N PHE A 142 10.62 8.57 -7.10
CA PHE A 142 11.27 9.50 -8.04
C PHE A 142 10.89 10.95 -7.75
N VAL A 143 9.65 11.21 -7.28
CA VAL A 143 9.28 12.54 -6.77
C VAL A 143 10.20 12.93 -5.63
N GLN A 144 10.33 12.07 -4.61
CA GLN A 144 11.19 12.33 -3.47
C GLN A 144 12.65 12.56 -3.88
N LYS A 145 13.24 11.65 -4.65
CA LYS A 145 14.63 11.74 -5.09
C LYS A 145 14.91 12.95 -6.00
N GLY A 146 13.96 13.26 -6.88
CA GLY A 146 14.03 14.44 -7.74
C GLY A 146 14.05 15.74 -6.93
N LEU A 147 13.19 15.84 -5.91
CA LEU A 147 13.13 16.96 -4.98
C LEU A 147 14.42 17.06 -4.13
N GLU A 148 14.94 15.94 -3.59
CA GLU A 148 16.20 15.89 -2.85
C GLU A 148 17.40 16.39 -3.68
N HIS A 149 17.45 15.99 -4.95
CA HIS A 149 18.49 16.45 -5.85
C HIS A 149 18.36 17.94 -6.15
N GLU A 150 17.14 18.38 -6.45
CA GLU A 150 16.87 19.77 -6.83
C GLU A 150 17.09 20.74 -5.67
N GLU A 151 16.73 20.35 -4.46
CA GLU A 151 17.03 21.10 -3.24
C GLU A 151 18.54 21.35 -3.12
N LYS A 152 19.35 20.31 -3.26
CA LYS A 152 20.82 20.42 -3.19
C LYS A 152 21.38 21.27 -4.33
N ARG A 153 20.89 21.10 -5.57
CA ARG A 153 21.33 21.87 -6.73
C ARG A 153 21.03 23.35 -6.53
N GLN A 154 19.79 23.70 -6.17
CA GLN A 154 19.40 25.10 -5.95
C GLN A 154 20.17 25.74 -4.80
N ALA A 155 20.36 25.00 -3.71
CA ALA A 155 21.16 25.47 -2.57
C ALA A 155 22.61 25.80 -3.00
N GLN A 156 23.25 24.92 -3.78
CA GLN A 156 24.61 25.17 -4.29
C GLN A 156 24.68 26.42 -5.18
N VAL A 157 23.74 26.59 -6.10
CA VAL A 157 23.66 27.77 -6.98
C VAL A 157 23.52 29.04 -6.16
N LEU A 158 22.56 29.09 -5.23
CA LEU A 158 22.29 30.26 -4.41
C LEU A 158 23.46 30.60 -3.46
N LEU A 159 24.05 29.61 -2.83
CA LEU A 159 25.23 29.80 -1.95
C LEU A 159 26.48 30.28 -2.70
N SER A 160 26.60 29.94 -3.98
CA SER A 160 27.69 30.44 -4.83
C SER A 160 27.44 31.85 -5.41
N GLY A 161 26.33 32.49 -5.04
CA GLY A 161 25.91 33.81 -5.55
C GLY A 161 25.24 33.76 -6.93
N GLY A 162 24.87 32.58 -7.41
CA GLY A 162 24.11 32.40 -8.64
C GLY A 162 22.62 32.69 -8.47
N VAL A 163 21.90 32.64 -9.58
CA VAL A 163 20.45 32.89 -9.64
C VAL A 163 19.74 31.65 -10.20
N ILE A 164 18.63 31.27 -9.59
CA ILE A 164 17.76 30.23 -10.12
C ILE A 164 16.84 30.85 -11.19
N GLN A 165 16.83 30.23 -12.36
CA GLN A 165 15.90 30.59 -13.44
C GLN A 165 14.60 29.77 -13.33
N GLN A 166 13.51 30.32 -13.80
CA GLN A 166 12.26 29.57 -13.92
C GLN A 166 12.38 28.59 -15.08
N GLU A 167 12.50 27.30 -14.75
CA GLU A 167 12.78 26.26 -15.71
C GLU A 167 11.96 24.98 -15.43
N THR A 168 11.81 24.17 -16.47
CA THR A 168 11.28 22.80 -16.37
C THR A 168 12.45 21.84 -16.50
N ARG A 169 12.54 20.92 -15.56
CA ARG A 169 13.55 19.84 -15.50
C ARG A 169 12.86 18.49 -15.44
N ARG A 170 13.51 17.44 -15.91
CA ARG A 170 13.07 16.06 -15.73
C ARG A 170 14.01 15.31 -14.77
N TYR A 171 13.46 14.42 -13.98
CA TYR A 171 14.28 13.49 -13.21
C TYR A 171 14.82 12.41 -14.15
N ASP A 172 16.09 12.09 -14.03
CA ASP A 172 16.80 11.04 -14.77
C ASP A 172 17.28 9.96 -13.80
N GLU A 173 16.69 8.76 -13.93
CA GLU A 173 16.95 7.66 -13.01
C GLU A 173 18.41 7.15 -13.12
N ALA A 174 18.95 7.11 -14.34
CA ALA A 174 20.28 6.57 -14.58
C ALA A 174 21.37 7.42 -13.92
N SER A 175 21.29 8.74 -14.04
CA SER A 175 22.23 9.68 -13.41
C SER A 175 21.83 10.07 -11.99
N LYS A 176 20.60 9.78 -11.56
CA LYS A 176 19.98 10.23 -10.29
C LYS A 176 20.02 11.76 -10.14
N THR A 177 19.87 12.47 -11.23
CA THR A 177 19.92 13.94 -11.29
C THR A 177 18.70 14.51 -11.97
N THR A 178 18.52 15.83 -11.92
CA THR A 178 17.55 16.55 -12.74
C THR A 178 18.25 17.14 -13.97
N ILE A 179 17.63 17.00 -15.14
CA ILE A 179 18.16 17.47 -16.42
C ILE A 179 17.24 18.58 -16.93
N LEU A 180 17.87 19.70 -17.35
CA LEU A 180 17.13 20.82 -17.93
C LEU A 180 16.41 20.38 -19.21
N MET A 181 15.12 20.71 -19.31
CA MET A 181 14.32 20.51 -20.52
C MET A 181 14.11 21.83 -21.27
N ARG A 182 13.67 22.88 -20.56
CA ARG A 182 13.45 24.21 -21.13
C ARG A 182 13.53 25.28 -20.05
N VAL A 183 13.90 26.47 -20.43
CA VAL A 183 13.76 27.70 -19.62
C VAL A 183 12.41 28.33 -19.99
N LYS A 184 11.63 28.77 -19.00
CA LYS A 184 10.35 29.44 -19.22
C LYS A 184 10.58 30.94 -19.42
N GLU A 185 10.28 31.47 -20.59
CA GLU A 185 10.41 32.89 -20.95
C GLU A 185 9.12 33.71 -20.75
N GLY A 186 8.22 33.26 -19.88
CA GLY A 186 6.96 33.92 -19.57
C GLY A 186 5.86 32.99 -19.12
N SER A 187 4.70 33.52 -18.74
CA SER A 187 3.51 32.75 -18.45
C SER A 187 2.80 32.36 -19.75
N ASP A 188 2.44 31.07 -19.89
CA ASP A 188 1.62 30.63 -21.01
C ASP A 188 0.25 31.33 -20.95
N ASP A 189 -0.11 32.09 -22.01
CA ASP A 189 -1.44 32.65 -22.17
C ASP A 189 -2.31 31.67 -22.94
N TYR A 190 -3.12 30.89 -22.22
CA TYR A 190 -4.00 29.90 -22.82
C TYR A 190 -5.26 30.51 -23.46
N ARG A 191 -5.55 31.77 -23.28
CA ARG A 191 -6.71 32.49 -23.86
C ARG A 191 -8.01 31.73 -23.65
N TYR A 192 -8.32 31.46 -22.37
CA TYR A 192 -9.55 30.78 -21.96
C TYR A 192 -10.79 31.47 -22.47
N PHE A 193 -11.76 30.69 -22.94
CA PHE A 193 -13.11 31.15 -23.24
C PHE A 193 -14.11 30.00 -22.98
N PRO A 194 -15.40 30.32 -22.68
CA PRO A 194 -16.41 29.27 -22.46
C PRO A 194 -16.60 28.39 -23.69
N GLU A 195 -16.73 27.08 -23.49
CA GLU A 195 -17.08 26.15 -24.55
C GLU A 195 -18.54 26.33 -24.96
N PRO A 196 -18.84 26.71 -26.20
CA PRO A 196 -20.20 27.05 -26.61
C PRO A 196 -21.17 25.87 -26.65
N ASP A 197 -20.64 24.65 -26.78
CA ASP A 197 -21.45 23.44 -26.85
C ASP A 197 -21.80 22.85 -25.46
N LEU A 198 -21.19 23.37 -24.40
CA LEU A 198 -21.46 22.95 -23.01
C LEU A 198 -22.30 24.00 -22.28
N VAL A 199 -23.42 23.56 -21.74
CA VAL A 199 -24.24 24.38 -20.86
C VAL A 199 -23.63 24.47 -19.46
N GLU A 200 -24.02 25.51 -18.72
CA GLU A 200 -23.60 25.68 -17.33
C GLU A 200 -24.07 24.49 -16.49
N LEU A 201 -23.12 23.90 -15.73
CA LEU A 201 -23.41 22.78 -14.82
C LEU A 201 -23.92 23.34 -13.49
N TYR A 202 -25.15 23.02 -13.15
CA TYR A 202 -25.73 23.37 -11.86
C TYR A 202 -25.76 22.15 -10.93
N ILE A 203 -25.00 22.22 -9.83
CA ILE A 203 -24.92 21.17 -8.82
C ILE A 203 -25.78 21.60 -7.64
N ASP A 204 -26.98 21.03 -7.54
CA ASP A 204 -27.91 21.32 -6.44
C ASP A 204 -27.55 20.59 -5.14
N ASP A 205 -28.27 20.91 -4.07
CA ASP A 205 -27.99 20.31 -2.76
C ASP A 205 -28.39 18.84 -2.70
N GLU A 206 -29.39 18.42 -3.48
CA GLU A 206 -29.78 17.02 -3.57
C GLU A 206 -28.67 16.17 -4.20
N TRP A 207 -28.06 16.66 -5.28
CA TRP A 207 -26.91 16.00 -5.90
C TRP A 207 -25.73 15.94 -4.94
N LYS A 208 -25.39 17.04 -4.28
CA LYS A 208 -24.32 17.08 -3.25
C LYS A 208 -24.59 16.04 -2.15
N GLN A 209 -25.85 15.94 -1.67
CA GLN A 209 -26.20 14.97 -0.63
C GLN A 209 -26.05 13.53 -1.12
N ARG A 210 -26.51 13.19 -2.34
CA ARG A 210 -26.33 11.87 -2.94
C ARG A 210 -24.85 11.47 -3.03
N VAL A 211 -24.00 12.40 -3.50
CA VAL A 211 -22.55 12.16 -3.57
C VAL A 211 -21.97 11.95 -2.18
N LYS A 212 -22.34 12.78 -1.21
CA LYS A 212 -21.88 12.70 0.17
C LYS A 212 -22.25 11.36 0.81
N ASP A 213 -23.47 10.88 0.57
CA ASP A 213 -23.96 9.58 1.09
C ASP A 213 -23.27 8.39 0.38
N SER A 214 -22.72 8.59 -0.81
CA SER A 214 -21.99 7.56 -1.57
C SER A 214 -20.50 7.46 -1.21
N ILE A 215 -19.94 8.43 -0.46
CA ILE A 215 -18.54 8.38 -0.04
C ILE A 215 -18.36 7.23 0.96
N PRO A 216 -17.47 6.27 0.67
CA PRO A 216 -17.19 5.17 1.61
C PRO A 216 -16.42 5.70 2.83
N GLU A 217 -16.36 4.89 3.88
CA GLU A 217 -15.45 5.17 5.01
C GLU A 217 -14.02 5.34 4.50
N LEU A 218 -13.42 6.50 4.78
CA LEU A 218 -12.08 6.84 4.30
C LEU A 218 -10.98 6.14 5.13
N PRO A 219 -9.74 6.05 4.61
CA PRO A 219 -8.67 5.30 5.26
C PRO A 219 -8.40 5.69 6.71
N ASP A 220 -8.46 6.98 7.06
CA ASP A 220 -8.16 7.46 8.42
C ASP A 220 -9.24 7.08 9.42
N GLU A 221 -10.51 7.18 9.01
CA GLU A 221 -11.65 6.80 9.83
C GLU A 221 -11.64 5.29 10.07
N ARG A 222 -11.38 4.53 9.01
CA ARG A 222 -11.25 3.06 9.06
C ARG A 222 -10.09 2.64 9.95
N ARG A 223 -8.92 3.28 9.82
CA ARG A 223 -7.75 3.03 10.68
C ARG A 223 -8.06 3.32 12.14
N LYS A 224 -8.73 4.43 12.43
CA LYS A 224 -9.15 4.78 13.79
C LYS A 224 -10.09 3.71 14.37
N ARG A 225 -11.07 3.27 13.60
CA ARG A 225 -12.01 2.21 14.00
C ARG A 225 -11.27 0.89 14.27
N TYR A 226 -10.29 0.49 13.46
CA TYR A 226 -9.50 -0.73 13.70
C TYR A 226 -8.72 -0.67 15.04
N ILE A 227 -8.24 0.50 15.41
CA ILE A 227 -7.54 0.68 16.69
C ILE A 227 -8.54 0.67 17.86
N GLU A 228 -9.61 1.46 17.78
CA GLU A 228 -10.52 1.71 18.88
C GLU A 228 -11.50 0.54 19.11
N GLU A 229 -12.03 -0.07 18.05
CA GLU A 229 -13.07 -1.11 18.15
C GLU A 229 -12.50 -2.52 18.05
N LEU A 230 -11.49 -2.75 17.19
CA LEU A 230 -10.89 -4.07 16.99
C LEU A 230 -9.62 -4.29 17.81
N GLY A 231 -9.14 -3.28 18.53
CA GLY A 231 -7.96 -3.37 19.38
C GLY A 231 -6.65 -3.63 18.65
N LEU A 232 -6.57 -3.30 17.35
CA LEU A 232 -5.35 -3.51 16.59
C LEU A 232 -4.27 -2.48 16.96
N PRO A 233 -2.99 -2.88 16.95
CA PRO A 233 -1.89 -1.91 17.03
C PRO A 233 -1.96 -0.87 15.90
N ALA A 234 -1.55 0.35 16.19
CA ALA A 234 -1.58 1.46 15.22
C ALA A 234 -0.82 1.13 13.92
N TYR A 235 0.30 0.40 14.01
CA TYR A 235 1.06 -0.05 12.85
C TYR A 235 0.24 -1.01 11.97
N ASP A 236 -0.39 -2.01 12.57
CA ASP A 236 -1.21 -3.00 11.85
C ASP A 236 -2.39 -2.31 11.15
N ALA A 237 -3.10 -1.44 11.87
CA ALA A 237 -4.21 -0.68 11.32
C ALA A 237 -3.77 0.22 10.15
N LYS A 238 -2.58 0.84 10.24
CA LYS A 238 -2.01 1.62 9.15
C LYS A 238 -1.73 0.77 7.91
N VAL A 239 -1.08 -0.39 8.06
CA VAL A 239 -0.74 -1.27 6.93
C VAL A 239 -1.99 -1.84 6.26
N LEU A 240 -2.97 -2.31 7.04
CA LEU A 240 -4.22 -2.86 6.51
C LEU A 240 -5.06 -1.83 5.74
N THR A 241 -4.94 -0.55 6.06
CA THR A 241 -5.70 0.53 5.43
C THR A 241 -4.94 1.25 4.31
N LEU A 242 -3.76 0.79 3.90
CA LEU A 242 -3.03 1.37 2.78
C LEU A 242 -3.80 1.26 1.46
N THR A 243 -4.48 0.14 1.25
CA THR A 243 -5.34 -0.08 0.09
C THR A 243 -6.76 -0.46 0.51
N LYS A 244 -7.74 -0.03 -0.25
CA LYS A 244 -9.15 -0.39 -0.03
C LYS A 244 -9.34 -1.91 -0.11
N GLU A 245 -8.72 -2.55 -1.07
CA GLU A 245 -8.81 -3.99 -1.30
C GLU A 245 -8.37 -4.80 -0.08
N MET A 246 -7.21 -4.47 0.50
CA MET A 246 -6.70 -5.16 1.70
C MET A 246 -7.63 -4.95 2.90
N SER A 247 -8.12 -3.73 3.11
CA SER A 247 -9.01 -3.46 4.23
C SER A 247 -10.39 -4.10 4.07
N ASP A 248 -10.96 -4.10 2.86
CA ASP A 248 -12.23 -4.76 2.59
C ASP A 248 -12.12 -6.28 2.79
N PHE A 249 -11.01 -6.88 2.35
CA PHE A 249 -10.74 -8.31 2.58
C PHE A 249 -10.61 -8.64 4.06
N PHE A 250 -9.86 -7.81 4.80
CA PHE A 250 -9.71 -7.94 6.24
C PHE A 250 -11.05 -7.88 6.96
N GLU A 251 -11.87 -6.87 6.68
CA GLU A 251 -13.20 -6.72 7.28
C GLU A 251 -14.10 -7.92 6.97
N ALA A 252 -14.14 -8.33 5.71
CA ALA A 252 -14.92 -9.49 5.32
C ALA A 252 -14.48 -10.77 6.06
N ALA A 253 -13.18 -10.98 6.27
CA ALA A 253 -12.69 -12.11 7.06
C ALA A 253 -13.12 -12.02 8.54
N VAL A 254 -13.08 -10.83 9.14
CA VAL A 254 -13.53 -10.59 10.52
C VAL A 254 -15.05 -10.79 10.63
N GLU A 255 -15.85 -10.30 9.69
CA GLU A 255 -17.31 -10.53 9.63
C GLU A 255 -17.66 -12.02 9.53
N LYS A 256 -16.82 -12.81 8.84
CA LYS A 256 -16.95 -14.28 8.81
C LYS A 256 -16.45 -14.94 10.10
N GLY A 257 -16.06 -14.16 11.09
CA GLY A 257 -15.72 -14.58 12.44
C GLY A 257 -14.27 -14.96 12.64
N ALA A 258 -13.35 -14.41 11.86
CA ALA A 258 -11.93 -14.47 12.16
C ALA A 258 -11.60 -13.55 13.34
N ASP A 259 -10.69 -13.96 14.23
CA ASP A 259 -10.06 -13.07 15.19
C ASP A 259 -9.30 -11.96 14.44
N ALA A 260 -9.58 -10.71 14.80
CA ALA A 260 -9.05 -9.54 14.07
C ALA A 260 -7.51 -9.50 14.11
N LYS A 261 -6.89 -9.81 15.25
CA LYS A 261 -5.43 -9.77 15.39
C LYS A 261 -4.76 -10.89 14.61
N LEU A 262 -5.31 -12.10 14.64
CA LEU A 262 -4.79 -13.23 13.86
C LEU A 262 -4.97 -12.99 12.36
N ALA A 263 -6.14 -12.50 11.92
CA ALA A 263 -6.38 -12.16 10.52
C ALA A 263 -5.39 -11.08 10.02
N SER A 264 -5.17 -10.03 10.82
CA SER A 264 -4.17 -8.99 10.55
C SER A 264 -2.77 -9.60 10.39
N ASN A 265 -2.34 -10.46 11.31
CA ASN A 265 -1.03 -11.10 11.25
C ASN A 265 -0.86 -11.94 9.96
N TRP A 266 -1.89 -12.68 9.55
CA TRP A 266 -1.86 -13.48 8.33
C TRP A 266 -1.79 -12.62 7.08
N LEU A 267 -2.60 -11.55 6.99
CA LEU A 267 -2.60 -10.64 5.84
C LEU A 267 -1.27 -9.90 5.71
N MET A 268 -0.75 -9.36 6.81
CA MET A 268 0.52 -8.62 6.80
C MET A 268 1.74 -9.52 6.64
N GLY A 269 1.67 -10.78 7.07
CA GLY A 269 2.74 -11.75 7.00
C GLY A 269 2.66 -12.63 5.76
N GLU A 270 2.02 -13.78 5.89
CA GLU A 270 2.04 -14.85 4.86
C GLU A 270 1.38 -14.43 3.54
N VAL A 271 0.25 -13.71 3.59
CA VAL A 271 -0.44 -13.24 2.37
C VAL A 271 0.42 -12.23 1.64
N SER A 272 0.86 -11.17 2.31
CA SER A 272 1.71 -10.14 1.69
C SER A 272 3.03 -10.72 1.18
N ALA A 273 3.65 -11.65 1.90
CA ALA A 273 4.87 -12.32 1.45
C ALA A 273 4.65 -13.13 0.17
N TYR A 274 3.53 -13.83 0.06
CA TYR A 274 3.18 -14.60 -1.13
C TYR A 274 2.94 -13.67 -2.33
N LEU A 275 2.10 -12.63 -2.16
CA LEU A 275 1.77 -11.67 -3.22
C LEU A 275 3.03 -10.99 -3.77
N ASN A 276 3.92 -10.54 -2.88
CA ASN A 276 5.18 -9.91 -3.27
C ASN A 276 6.11 -10.88 -4.03
N ALA A 277 6.21 -12.14 -3.57
CA ALA A 277 7.05 -13.14 -4.22
C ALA A 277 6.55 -13.56 -5.60
N GLN A 278 5.22 -13.56 -5.81
CA GLN A 278 4.60 -13.90 -7.08
C GLN A 278 4.34 -12.69 -7.99
N GLN A 279 4.59 -11.47 -7.49
CA GLN A 279 4.22 -10.22 -8.19
C GLN A 279 2.73 -10.18 -8.57
N GLN A 280 1.88 -10.60 -7.64
CA GLN A 280 0.42 -10.68 -7.79
C GLN A 280 -0.26 -9.72 -6.82
N GLU A 281 -1.47 -9.30 -7.16
CA GLU A 281 -2.37 -8.58 -6.27
C GLU A 281 -3.34 -9.55 -5.57
N LEU A 282 -4.06 -9.06 -4.57
CA LEU A 282 -4.99 -9.89 -3.79
C LEU A 282 -6.14 -10.45 -4.65
N ALA A 283 -6.55 -9.70 -5.67
CA ALA A 283 -7.56 -10.11 -6.64
C ALA A 283 -7.11 -11.26 -7.57
N ASP A 284 -5.80 -11.48 -7.73
CA ASP A 284 -5.25 -12.49 -8.64
C ASP A 284 -5.16 -13.88 -8.01
N VAL A 285 -5.35 -13.99 -6.69
CA VAL A 285 -5.21 -15.25 -5.96
C VAL A 285 -6.56 -15.86 -5.62
N ALA A 286 -6.58 -17.17 -5.38
CA ALA A 286 -7.81 -17.90 -5.09
C ALA A 286 -8.25 -17.81 -3.61
N LEU A 287 -7.46 -17.17 -2.76
CA LEU A 287 -7.79 -16.98 -1.34
C LEU A 287 -9.04 -16.10 -1.20
N THR A 288 -10.02 -16.55 -0.43
CA THR A 288 -11.22 -15.79 -0.10
C THR A 288 -11.23 -15.36 1.38
N PRO A 289 -11.99 -14.32 1.74
CA PRO A 289 -12.18 -13.95 3.16
C PRO A 289 -12.70 -15.11 4.01
N GLU A 290 -13.59 -15.93 3.48
CA GLU A 290 -14.12 -17.13 4.13
C GLU A 290 -13.02 -18.18 4.36
N GLY A 291 -12.15 -18.39 3.37
CA GLY A 291 -11.03 -19.30 3.46
C GLY A 291 -10.04 -18.87 4.55
N LEU A 292 -9.70 -17.59 4.61
CA LEU A 292 -8.86 -17.02 5.66
C LEU A 292 -9.52 -17.12 7.03
N ALA A 293 -10.81 -16.77 7.14
CA ALA A 293 -11.55 -16.88 8.39
C ALA A 293 -11.62 -18.32 8.90
N GLY A 294 -11.85 -19.30 8.02
CA GLY A 294 -11.82 -20.70 8.36
C GLY A 294 -10.45 -21.15 8.88
N LEU A 295 -9.37 -20.73 8.23
CA LEU A 295 -8.00 -21.01 8.67
C LEU A 295 -7.70 -20.42 10.05
N VAL A 296 -8.03 -19.16 10.27
CA VAL A 296 -7.83 -18.45 11.55
C VAL A 296 -8.60 -19.15 12.67
N LYS A 297 -9.86 -19.53 12.45
CA LYS A 297 -10.68 -20.26 13.44
C LYS A 297 -10.07 -21.61 13.82
N LEU A 298 -9.49 -22.34 12.88
CA LEU A 298 -8.85 -23.63 13.16
C LEU A 298 -7.58 -23.44 14.01
N ILE A 299 -6.85 -22.35 13.81
CA ILE A 299 -5.69 -21.99 14.63
C ILE A 299 -6.13 -21.61 16.04
N GLU A 300 -7.12 -20.76 16.16
CA GLU A 300 -7.67 -20.26 17.43
C GLU A 300 -8.19 -21.41 18.31
N LYS A 301 -8.91 -22.34 17.70
CA LYS A 301 -9.40 -23.57 18.37
C LYS A 301 -8.30 -24.59 18.71
N GLY A 302 -7.06 -24.36 18.27
CA GLY A 302 -5.98 -25.32 18.43
C GLY A 302 -6.15 -26.62 17.62
N THR A 303 -7.05 -26.62 16.62
CA THR A 303 -7.29 -27.79 15.76
C THR A 303 -6.08 -28.07 14.87
N ILE A 304 -5.33 -27.04 14.49
CA ILE A 304 -4.11 -27.14 13.69
C ILE A 304 -2.99 -26.29 14.31
N SER A 305 -1.75 -26.74 14.17
CA SER A 305 -0.56 -25.96 14.55
C SER A 305 -0.23 -24.91 13.50
N SER A 306 0.56 -23.89 13.86
CA SER A 306 1.04 -22.86 12.94
C SER A 306 1.76 -23.44 11.72
N LYS A 307 2.49 -24.57 11.88
CA LYS A 307 3.16 -25.26 10.78
C LYS A 307 2.16 -25.90 9.80
N ILE A 308 1.09 -26.50 10.34
CA ILE A 308 0.01 -27.06 9.52
C ILE A 308 -0.76 -25.95 8.83
N ALA A 309 -1.04 -24.84 9.55
CA ALA A 309 -1.72 -23.69 9.01
C ALA A 309 -1.04 -23.13 7.75
N LYS A 310 0.30 -23.06 7.73
CA LYS A 310 1.05 -22.63 6.53
C LYS A 310 0.86 -23.56 5.33
N LYS A 311 0.70 -24.87 5.56
CA LYS A 311 0.41 -25.82 4.48
C LYS A 311 -1.00 -25.65 3.92
N VAL A 312 -1.98 -25.45 4.82
CA VAL A 312 -3.37 -25.21 4.44
C VAL A 312 -3.49 -23.86 3.70
N PHE A 313 -2.82 -22.83 4.21
CA PHE A 313 -2.77 -21.51 3.57
C PHE A 313 -2.26 -21.57 2.13
N LYS A 314 -1.16 -22.33 1.90
CA LYS A 314 -0.62 -22.48 0.55
C LYS A 314 -1.66 -23.03 -0.42
N GLU A 315 -2.49 -23.97 0.00
CA GLU A 315 -3.54 -24.51 -0.84
C GLU A 315 -4.69 -23.52 -1.03
N LEU A 316 -5.07 -22.82 0.04
CA LEU A 316 -6.12 -21.79 -0.03
C LEU A 316 -5.74 -20.66 -0.98
N ILE A 317 -4.50 -20.19 -0.97
CA ILE A 317 -4.08 -19.07 -1.82
C ILE A 317 -3.90 -19.48 -3.29
N GLU A 318 -3.50 -20.72 -3.55
CA GLU A 318 -3.31 -21.24 -4.91
C GLU A 318 -4.62 -21.76 -5.54
N LYS A 319 -5.52 -22.36 -4.77
CA LYS A 319 -6.69 -23.10 -5.27
C LYS A 319 -8.03 -22.66 -4.68
N GLY A 320 -7.99 -21.89 -3.61
CA GLY A 320 -9.18 -21.54 -2.85
C GLY A 320 -9.73 -22.70 -2.02
N GLY A 321 -10.99 -22.56 -1.64
CA GLY A 321 -11.73 -23.62 -0.95
C GLY A 321 -11.95 -23.35 0.54
N ASP A 322 -12.31 -24.40 1.25
CA ASP A 322 -12.64 -24.38 2.68
C ASP A 322 -11.51 -24.99 3.51
N ALA A 323 -11.00 -24.23 4.49
CA ALA A 323 -9.87 -24.65 5.32
C ALA A 323 -10.16 -25.92 6.13
N GLU A 324 -11.38 -26.06 6.67
CA GLU A 324 -11.77 -27.23 7.47
C GLU A 324 -11.85 -28.49 6.61
N LYS A 325 -12.36 -28.34 5.38
CA LYS A 325 -12.42 -29.44 4.40
C LYS A 325 -11.01 -29.90 4.00
N ILE A 326 -10.09 -28.98 3.70
CA ILE A 326 -8.70 -29.29 3.37
C ILE A 326 -8.02 -30.04 4.53
N VAL A 327 -8.23 -29.58 5.77
CA VAL A 327 -7.66 -30.23 6.96
C VAL A 327 -8.20 -31.65 7.14
N LYS A 328 -9.49 -31.88 6.95
CA LYS A 328 -10.12 -33.20 7.05
C LYS A 328 -9.66 -34.16 5.95
N GLU A 329 -9.69 -33.71 4.70
CA GLU A 329 -9.31 -34.53 3.54
C GLU A 329 -7.83 -34.98 3.59
N LYS A 330 -6.97 -34.13 4.12
CA LYS A 330 -5.53 -34.40 4.24
C LYS A 330 -5.12 -35.01 5.60
N GLY A 331 -6.07 -35.20 6.48
CA GLY A 331 -5.80 -35.76 7.82
C GLY A 331 -4.81 -34.90 8.63
N LEU A 332 -4.92 -33.56 8.54
CA LEU A 332 -3.99 -32.59 9.14
C LEU A 332 -4.41 -32.12 10.54
N VAL A 333 -5.39 -32.78 11.15
CA VAL A 333 -5.85 -32.42 12.51
C VAL A 333 -4.73 -32.64 13.51
N GLN A 334 -4.55 -31.66 14.41
CA GLN A 334 -3.55 -31.78 15.48
C GLN A 334 -3.96 -32.86 16.48
N ILE A 335 -3.03 -33.71 16.84
CA ILE A 335 -3.24 -34.74 17.85
C ILE A 335 -3.11 -34.08 19.22
N SER A 336 -4.25 -33.91 19.91
CA SER A 336 -4.34 -33.35 21.27
C SER A 336 -4.89 -34.38 22.26
N ASP A 337 -5.18 -35.61 21.81
CA ASP A 337 -5.61 -36.70 22.69
C ASP A 337 -4.43 -37.16 23.55
N GLU A 338 -4.60 -37.01 24.87
CA GLU A 338 -3.54 -37.33 25.85
C GLU A 338 -3.07 -38.78 25.78
N ALA A 339 -3.98 -39.73 25.57
CA ALA A 339 -3.64 -41.15 25.50
C ALA A 339 -2.73 -41.44 24.29
N THR A 340 -3.06 -40.88 23.13
CA THR A 340 -2.25 -41.00 21.90
C THR A 340 -0.90 -40.35 22.05
N LEU A 341 -0.87 -39.09 22.59
CA LEU A 341 0.38 -38.38 22.82
C LEU A 341 1.26 -39.07 23.84
N ARG A 342 0.71 -39.60 24.93
CA ARG A 342 1.44 -40.33 25.95
C ARG A 342 2.10 -41.58 25.38
N LYS A 343 1.44 -42.28 24.46
CA LYS A 343 1.99 -43.44 23.73
C LYS A 343 3.21 -43.03 22.87
N LEU A 344 3.09 -41.95 22.11
CA LEU A 344 4.20 -41.42 21.30
C LEU A 344 5.38 -40.96 22.18
N VAL A 345 5.10 -40.34 23.33
CA VAL A 345 6.11 -39.94 24.31
C VAL A 345 6.83 -41.16 24.87
N THR A 346 6.10 -42.17 25.28
CA THR A 346 6.67 -43.41 25.83
C THR A 346 7.57 -44.08 24.80
N GLU A 347 7.10 -44.25 23.57
CA GLU A 347 7.90 -44.85 22.48
C GLU A 347 9.18 -44.02 22.18
N ALA A 348 9.08 -42.69 22.21
CA ALA A 348 10.25 -41.82 21.99
C ALA A 348 11.27 -41.94 23.13
N LEU A 349 10.82 -42.04 24.38
CA LEU A 349 11.68 -42.23 25.53
C LEU A 349 12.35 -43.63 25.54
N ASP A 350 11.60 -44.66 25.19
CA ASP A 350 12.12 -46.06 25.14
C ASP A 350 13.19 -46.23 24.07
N ASN A 351 13.04 -45.50 22.94
CA ASN A 351 14.02 -45.54 21.85
C ASN A 351 15.24 -44.63 22.09
N ASN A 352 15.23 -43.77 23.11
CA ASN A 352 16.30 -42.80 23.36
C ASN A 352 16.67 -42.70 24.85
N PRO A 353 17.11 -43.77 25.50
CA PRO A 353 17.42 -43.78 26.94
C PRO A 353 18.54 -42.79 27.31
N GLN A 354 19.51 -42.60 26.43
CA GLN A 354 20.61 -41.66 26.65
C GLN A 354 20.12 -40.20 26.78
N SER A 355 19.07 -39.86 26.07
CA SER A 355 18.49 -38.50 26.15
C SER A 355 17.82 -38.23 27.50
N ILE A 356 17.32 -39.28 28.16
CA ILE A 356 16.76 -39.18 29.52
C ILE A 356 17.88 -38.88 30.52
N GLU A 357 19.01 -39.61 30.44
CA GLU A 357 20.17 -39.40 31.29
C GLU A 357 20.78 -38.01 31.06
N ASP A 358 20.93 -37.61 29.81
CA ASP A 358 21.44 -36.28 29.45
C ASP A 358 20.60 -35.16 30.06
N PHE A 359 19.26 -35.28 30.00
CA PHE A 359 18.37 -34.32 30.62
C PHE A 359 18.49 -34.28 32.16
N LYS A 360 18.52 -35.47 32.80
CA LYS A 360 18.72 -35.57 34.27
C LYS A 360 20.07 -34.99 34.72
N ASN A 361 21.07 -35.00 33.84
CA ASN A 361 22.38 -34.40 34.05
C ASN A 361 22.44 -32.88 33.66
N GLY A 362 21.28 -32.21 33.46
CA GLY A 362 21.18 -30.78 33.23
C GLY A 362 21.39 -30.33 31.80
N LYS A 363 21.32 -31.23 30.79
CA LYS A 363 21.40 -30.88 29.37
C LYS A 363 20.00 -30.61 28.81
N ASP A 364 19.49 -29.40 28.92
CA ASP A 364 18.14 -29.03 28.45
C ASP A 364 17.88 -29.29 26.96
N ARG A 365 18.94 -29.33 26.15
CA ARG A 365 18.83 -29.63 24.70
C ARG A 365 18.28 -31.01 24.42
N ALA A 366 18.37 -31.95 25.36
CA ALA A 366 17.85 -33.32 25.21
C ALA A 366 16.32 -33.34 25.07
N ILE A 367 15.60 -32.44 25.76
CA ILE A 367 14.14 -32.32 25.58
C ILE A 367 13.81 -31.88 24.15
N GLY A 368 14.52 -30.87 23.61
CA GLY A 368 14.30 -30.40 22.23
C GLY A 368 14.48 -31.55 21.22
N PHE A 369 15.47 -32.40 21.41
CA PHE A 369 15.68 -33.59 20.58
C PHE A 369 14.49 -34.55 20.66
N LEU A 370 14.04 -34.90 21.88
CA LEU A 370 12.90 -35.83 22.10
C LEU A 370 11.60 -35.26 21.49
N VAL A 371 11.32 -33.96 21.67
CA VAL A 371 10.20 -33.29 21.01
C VAL A 371 10.32 -33.41 19.49
N GLY A 372 11.52 -33.22 18.94
CA GLY A 372 11.78 -33.40 17.51
C GLY A 372 11.46 -34.82 17.01
N GLN A 373 11.79 -35.84 17.77
CA GLN A 373 11.47 -37.26 17.43
C GLN A 373 9.95 -37.49 17.44
N ILE A 374 9.25 -37.00 18.47
CA ILE A 374 7.78 -37.13 18.57
C ILE A 374 7.10 -36.38 17.43
N MET A 375 7.57 -35.17 17.13
CA MET A 375 7.05 -34.40 16.00
C MET A 375 7.28 -35.09 14.66
N LYS A 376 8.41 -35.79 14.49
CA LYS A 376 8.69 -36.58 13.29
C LYS A 376 7.77 -37.80 13.21
N ALA A 377 7.60 -38.53 14.30
CA ALA A 377 6.73 -39.71 14.39
C ALA A 377 5.25 -39.35 14.13
N SER A 378 4.80 -38.24 14.64
CA SER A 378 3.44 -37.73 14.43
C SER A 378 3.26 -36.93 13.10
N LYS A 379 4.27 -36.90 12.22
CA LYS A 379 4.27 -36.10 10.98
C LYS A 379 3.97 -34.62 11.20
N GLY A 380 4.35 -34.10 12.36
CA GLY A 380 4.12 -32.72 12.77
C GLY A 380 2.73 -32.41 13.33
N GLN A 381 1.94 -33.45 13.64
CA GLN A 381 0.57 -33.33 14.14
C GLN A 381 0.46 -33.32 15.68
N ALA A 382 1.46 -33.77 16.42
CA ALA A 382 1.43 -33.73 17.88
C ALA A 382 1.38 -32.27 18.39
N ASN A 383 0.59 -32.03 19.46
CA ASN A 383 0.50 -30.73 20.12
C ASN A 383 1.79 -30.47 20.94
N PRO A 384 2.67 -29.51 20.54
CA PRO A 384 3.97 -29.33 21.17
C PRO A 384 3.90 -28.98 22.67
N PRO A 385 3.01 -28.08 23.13
CA PRO A 385 2.82 -27.81 24.56
C PRO A 385 2.45 -29.05 25.38
N MET A 386 1.52 -29.87 24.87
CA MET A 386 1.14 -31.12 25.54
C MET A 386 2.24 -32.13 25.52
N VAL A 387 2.96 -32.25 24.41
CA VAL A 387 4.15 -33.15 24.29
C VAL A 387 5.20 -32.78 25.33
N ASN A 388 5.54 -31.49 25.46
CA ASN A 388 6.50 -31.03 26.45
C ASN A 388 6.06 -31.36 27.86
N LYS A 389 4.79 -31.12 28.20
CA LYS A 389 4.23 -31.45 29.50
C LYS A 389 4.34 -32.95 29.79
N LEU A 390 3.89 -33.77 28.86
CA LEU A 390 3.91 -35.25 29.00
C LEU A 390 5.32 -35.82 29.03
N LEU A 391 6.26 -35.26 28.28
CA LEU A 391 7.69 -35.63 28.35
C LEU A 391 8.25 -35.42 29.74
N LEU A 392 8.04 -34.25 30.32
CA LEU A 392 8.51 -33.93 31.69
C LEU A 392 7.87 -34.87 32.73
N GLU A 393 6.56 -35.13 32.62
CA GLU A 393 5.87 -36.06 33.51
C GLU A 393 6.43 -37.49 33.42
N GLU A 394 6.68 -37.99 32.20
CA GLU A 394 7.17 -39.37 32.02
C GLU A 394 8.66 -39.54 32.34
N ILE A 395 9.50 -38.52 32.08
CA ILE A 395 10.92 -38.54 32.48
C ILE A 395 11.05 -38.51 34.02
N ASN A 396 10.20 -37.75 34.72
CA ASN A 396 10.22 -37.73 36.19
C ASN A 396 9.73 -39.01 36.84
N LYS A 397 9.01 -39.87 36.13
CA LYS A 397 8.57 -41.19 36.62
C LYS A 397 9.61 -42.29 36.41
N ARG A 398 10.58 -42.08 35.55
CA ARG A 398 11.67 -43.04 35.21
C ARG A 398 12.96 -42.70 35.93
#